data_05d64ed830e2b86070a83eb7004450d3
#
_entry.id   05d64ed830e2b86070a83eb7004450d3
#
_cell.length_a   1.000
_cell.length_b   1.000
_cell.length_c   1.000
_cell.angle_alpha   90.00
_cell.angle_beta   90.00
_cell.angle_gamma   90.00
#
_symmetry.space_group_name_H-M   'P 1'
#
loop_
_entity.id
_entity.type
_entity.pdbx_description
1 polymer ?
#
loop_
_entity_poly.entity_id
_entity_poly.type
_entity_poly.pdbx_seq_one_letter_code
_entity_poly.pdbx_strand_id
1 'polypeptide(L)'
;LPWQKCISSDIKISPTPDELTYRTDFFGNTLLFISIYKEHSQLEIISDSVIDMDSRVNAGHAINSFVLWKDVKEQVVINGELYSDIIQYTLPSSYVPFSEEIKKFALDCFPEDATLWSGCVALMQKIFSSIEFKSGFTTVNTPVESVLKSRKGVCQDFAHLMIASLRNMGL
;
A
#
# COMPACT_ATOMS: atom_id res chain seq x y z
N LEU A 1 -5.10 -12.69 -2.06
CA LEU A 1 -4.95 -12.99 -0.63
C LEU A 1 -5.30 -14.46 -0.37
N PRO A 2 -4.67 -15.16 0.60
CA PRO A 2 -4.93 -16.59 0.85
C PRO A 2 -6.39 -16.92 1.19
N TRP A 3 -7.14 -15.94 1.72
CA TRP A 3 -8.56 -16.04 2.11
C TRP A 3 -9.53 -15.47 1.07
N GLN A 4 -9.02 -15.09 -0.09
CA GLN A 4 -9.84 -14.57 -1.18
C GLN A 4 -9.59 -15.39 -2.44
N LYS A 5 -10.67 -15.87 -3.06
CA LYS A 5 -10.62 -16.56 -4.35
C LYS A 5 -11.49 -15.81 -5.34
N CYS A 6 -10.89 -15.34 -6.42
CA CYS A 6 -11.66 -14.81 -7.53
C CYS A 6 -12.32 -15.98 -8.28
N ILE A 7 -13.65 -16.00 -8.30
CA ILE A 7 -14.45 -17.01 -9.00
C ILE A 7 -14.61 -16.63 -10.46
N SER A 8 -14.89 -15.35 -10.71
CA SER A 8 -14.98 -14.77 -12.05
C SER A 8 -14.59 -13.30 -12.02
N SER A 9 -14.03 -12.82 -13.11
CA SER A 9 -13.76 -11.40 -13.34
C SER A 9 -13.97 -11.11 -14.81
N ASP A 10 -14.80 -10.11 -15.12
CA ASP A 10 -15.12 -9.65 -16.46
C ASP A 10 -14.92 -8.14 -16.57
N ILE A 11 -14.41 -7.70 -17.71
CA ILE A 11 -14.20 -6.28 -17.99
C ILE A 11 -14.90 -5.94 -19.31
N LYS A 12 -15.87 -5.04 -19.24
CA LYS A 12 -16.61 -4.51 -20.40
C LYS A 12 -16.14 -3.12 -20.72
N ILE A 13 -15.84 -2.85 -21.98
CA ILE A 13 -15.28 -1.58 -22.43
C ILE A 13 -16.12 -1.06 -23.59
N SER A 14 -16.54 0.18 -23.52
CA SER A 14 -17.31 0.86 -24.55
C SER A 14 -16.70 2.26 -24.83
N PRO A 15 -16.35 2.59 -26.07
CA PRO A 15 -16.45 1.76 -27.28
C PRO A 15 -15.53 0.55 -27.23
N THR A 16 -15.87 -0.49 -27.98
CA THR A 16 -15.05 -1.71 -28.06
C THR A 16 -13.64 -1.37 -28.52
N PRO A 17 -12.60 -1.78 -27.77
CA PRO A 17 -11.21 -1.56 -28.16
C PRO A 17 -10.86 -2.23 -29.50
N ASP A 18 -10.04 -1.56 -30.30
CA ASP A 18 -9.46 -2.13 -31.51
C ASP A 18 -8.34 -3.14 -31.18
N GLU A 19 -7.61 -2.90 -30.07
CA GLU A 19 -6.63 -3.82 -29.52
C GLU A 19 -6.83 -4.01 -28.02
N LEU A 20 -6.64 -5.26 -27.56
CA LEU A 20 -6.74 -5.64 -26.16
C LEU A 20 -5.68 -6.70 -25.85
N THR A 21 -4.82 -6.43 -24.87
CA THR A 21 -3.72 -7.32 -24.48
C THR A 21 -3.61 -7.41 -22.96
N TYR A 22 -3.54 -8.62 -22.43
CA TYR A 22 -3.26 -8.89 -21.02
C TYR A 22 -1.76 -9.10 -20.81
N ARG A 23 -1.24 -8.54 -19.72
CA ARG A 23 0.14 -8.75 -19.26
C ARG A 23 0.15 -8.94 -17.75
N THR A 24 1.17 -9.62 -17.25
CA THR A 24 1.43 -9.72 -15.82
C THR A 24 2.63 -8.82 -15.49
N ASP A 25 2.49 -7.98 -14.45
CA ASP A 25 3.59 -7.15 -13.97
C ASP A 25 4.54 -7.93 -13.05
N PHE A 26 5.60 -7.26 -12.61
CA PHE A 26 6.58 -7.82 -11.68
C PHE A 26 5.96 -8.32 -10.36
N PHE A 27 4.88 -7.72 -9.91
CA PHE A 27 4.19 -8.06 -8.66
C PHE A 27 3.10 -9.12 -8.82
N GLY A 28 2.95 -9.68 -10.04
CA GLY A 28 1.92 -10.66 -10.34
C GLY A 28 0.54 -10.07 -10.61
N ASN A 29 0.41 -8.76 -10.76
CA ASN A 29 -0.87 -8.12 -11.11
C ASN A 29 -1.16 -8.30 -12.58
N THR A 30 -2.43 -8.60 -12.91
CA THR A 30 -2.89 -8.62 -14.29
C THR A 30 -3.18 -7.19 -14.76
N LEU A 31 -2.49 -6.77 -15.80
CA LEU A 31 -2.67 -5.49 -16.47
C LEU A 31 -3.40 -5.71 -17.79
N LEU A 32 -4.38 -4.86 -18.06
CA LEU A 32 -5.09 -4.82 -19.33
C LEU A 32 -4.70 -3.56 -20.10
N PHE A 33 -4.07 -3.76 -21.26
CA PHE A 33 -3.75 -2.70 -22.20
C PHE A 33 -4.81 -2.67 -23.29
N ILE A 34 -5.35 -1.49 -23.56
CA ILE A 34 -6.35 -1.27 -24.61
C ILE A 34 -5.92 -0.13 -25.50
N SER A 35 -6.27 -0.23 -26.80
CA SER A 35 -6.15 0.85 -27.77
C SER A 35 -7.50 1.04 -28.48
N ILE A 36 -7.95 2.29 -28.57
CA ILE A 36 -9.19 2.68 -29.28
C ILE A 36 -8.80 3.73 -30.31
N TYR A 37 -8.85 3.38 -31.61
CA TYR A 37 -8.44 4.27 -32.69
C TYR A 37 -9.60 5.16 -33.19
N LYS A 38 -10.83 4.77 -32.90
CA LYS A 38 -12.00 5.57 -33.26
C LYS A 38 -12.15 6.77 -32.37
N GLU A 39 -12.45 7.91 -32.97
CA GLU A 39 -12.81 9.11 -32.21
C GLU A 39 -14.05 8.85 -31.33
N HIS A 40 -13.94 9.21 -30.04
CA HIS A 40 -15.02 9.01 -29.09
C HIS A 40 -15.02 10.14 -28.05
N SER A 41 -16.21 10.49 -27.60
CA SER A 41 -16.42 11.53 -26.57
C SER A 41 -16.63 10.93 -25.17
N GLN A 42 -16.84 9.61 -25.09
CA GLN A 42 -17.09 8.89 -23.84
C GLN A 42 -16.34 7.55 -23.86
N LEU A 43 -15.72 7.23 -22.75
CA LEU A 43 -15.13 5.92 -22.46
C LEU A 43 -15.79 5.38 -21.20
N GLU A 44 -16.38 4.20 -21.28
CA GLU A 44 -16.94 3.48 -20.15
C GLU A 44 -16.19 2.17 -19.95
N ILE A 45 -15.72 1.92 -18.74
CA ILE A 45 -15.06 0.68 -18.33
C ILE A 45 -15.79 0.14 -17.10
N ILE A 46 -16.40 -1.04 -17.24
CA ILE A 46 -17.11 -1.74 -16.17
C ILE A 46 -16.33 -3.00 -15.83
N SER A 47 -15.94 -3.13 -14.57
CA SER A 47 -15.28 -4.32 -14.03
C SER A 47 -16.24 -5.03 -13.06
N ASP A 48 -16.64 -6.24 -13.40
CA ASP A 48 -17.50 -7.11 -12.60
C ASP A 48 -16.67 -8.28 -12.07
N SER A 49 -16.62 -8.47 -10.74
CA SER A 49 -15.87 -9.58 -10.15
C SER A 49 -16.66 -10.25 -9.04
N VAL A 50 -16.63 -11.57 -9.03
CA VAL A 50 -17.20 -12.40 -7.97
C VAL A 50 -16.05 -12.97 -7.15
N ILE A 51 -16.03 -12.61 -5.87
CA ILE A 51 -14.99 -13.02 -4.92
C ILE A 51 -15.61 -13.89 -3.85
N ASP A 52 -15.04 -15.09 -3.66
CA ASP A 52 -15.35 -15.96 -2.53
C ASP A 52 -14.40 -15.63 -1.36
N MET A 53 -14.97 -15.43 -0.18
CA MET A 53 -14.25 -15.05 1.04
C MET A 53 -14.30 -16.18 2.05
N ASP A 54 -13.16 -16.78 2.39
CA ASP A 54 -13.08 -17.76 3.47
C ASP A 54 -12.92 -17.08 4.83
N SER A 55 -14.02 -16.96 5.56
CA SER A 55 -14.07 -16.33 6.90
C SER A 55 -13.28 -17.11 7.97
N ARG A 56 -12.96 -18.41 7.74
CA ARG A 56 -12.25 -19.26 8.70
C ARG A 56 -10.77 -18.90 8.80
N VAL A 57 -10.21 -18.26 7.79
CA VAL A 57 -8.77 -17.88 7.76
C VAL A 57 -8.48 -16.74 8.71
N ASN A 58 -9.47 -15.93 9.09
CA ASN A 58 -9.29 -14.84 10.05
C ASN A 58 -9.06 -15.30 11.49
N ALA A 59 -9.36 -16.56 11.82
CA ALA A 59 -9.27 -17.08 13.18
C ALA A 59 -7.88 -17.65 13.55
N GLY A 60 -6.95 -17.80 12.62
CA GLY A 60 -5.74 -18.61 12.82
C GLY A 60 -4.39 -17.96 12.48
N HIS A 61 -4.37 -16.81 11.87
CA HIS A 61 -3.11 -16.09 11.70
C HIS A 61 -2.84 -15.25 12.95
N ALA A 62 -2.40 -15.92 14.03
CA ALA A 62 -1.62 -15.27 15.06
C ALA A 62 -0.37 -14.72 14.33
N ILE A 63 -0.46 -13.47 13.86
CA ILE A 63 0.72 -12.69 13.52
C ILE A 63 1.61 -12.87 14.73
N ASN A 64 2.87 -13.25 14.50
CA ASN A 64 3.82 -13.50 15.58
C ASN A 64 4.01 -12.18 16.33
N SER A 65 3.08 -11.91 17.26
CA SER A 65 2.90 -10.61 17.92
C SER A 65 4.04 -10.29 18.90
N PHE A 66 5.03 -11.21 19.02
CA PHE A 66 6.12 -11.11 19.96
C PHE A 66 7.45 -10.62 19.35
N VAL A 67 7.55 -10.50 18.04
CA VAL A 67 8.77 -10.06 17.38
C VAL A 67 8.96 -8.56 17.59
N LEU A 68 10.08 -8.17 18.19
CA LEU A 68 10.42 -6.76 18.38
C LEU A 68 10.74 -6.11 17.02
N TRP A 69 10.29 -4.87 16.85
CA TRP A 69 10.54 -4.15 15.60
C TRP A 69 12.03 -3.94 15.29
N LYS A 70 12.88 -3.84 16.33
CA LYS A 70 14.33 -3.73 16.20
C LYS A 70 14.95 -5.00 15.62
N ASP A 71 14.47 -6.17 16.05
CA ASP A 71 14.98 -7.47 15.57
C ASP A 71 14.65 -7.65 14.09
N VAL A 72 13.47 -7.23 13.66
CA VAL A 72 13.09 -7.27 12.23
C VAL A 72 13.99 -6.37 11.41
N LYS A 73 14.27 -5.16 11.87
CA LYS A 73 15.17 -4.22 11.20
C LYS A 73 16.58 -4.80 11.04
N GLU A 74 17.11 -5.45 12.08
CA GLU A 74 18.42 -6.09 12.02
C GLU A 74 18.43 -7.26 11.04
N GLN A 75 17.38 -8.08 11.01
CA GLN A 75 17.26 -9.20 10.08
C GLN A 75 17.20 -8.76 8.62
N VAL A 76 16.53 -7.66 8.31
CA VAL A 76 16.50 -7.07 6.96
C VAL A 76 17.91 -6.72 6.47
N VAL A 77 18.80 -6.30 7.39
CA VAL A 77 20.18 -5.91 7.05
C VAL A 77 21.13 -7.11 6.90
N ILE A 78 20.90 -8.22 7.62
CA ILE A 78 21.90 -9.31 7.80
C ILE A 78 21.71 -10.48 6.82
N ASN A 79 20.50 -10.77 6.35
CA ASN A 79 20.20 -11.96 5.55
C ASN A 79 20.26 -11.69 4.03
N GLY A 80 21.43 -11.95 3.41
CA GLY A 80 21.73 -11.61 2.02
C GLY A 80 20.82 -12.24 0.95
N GLU A 81 20.24 -13.45 1.14
CA GLU A 81 19.32 -14.06 0.17
C GLU A 81 17.88 -13.51 0.31
N LEU A 82 17.41 -13.30 1.53
CA LEU A 82 16.11 -12.65 1.79
C LEU A 82 16.14 -11.15 1.46
N TYR A 83 17.33 -10.56 1.46
CA TYR A 83 17.55 -9.14 1.27
C TYR A 83 17.16 -8.65 -0.13
N SER A 84 17.41 -9.43 -1.18
CA SER A 84 17.08 -9.02 -2.56
C SER A 84 15.57 -8.84 -2.77
N ASP A 85 14.75 -9.68 -2.14
CA ASP A 85 13.30 -9.63 -2.28
C ASP A 85 12.65 -8.55 -1.41
N ILE A 86 13.29 -8.24 -0.27
CA ILE A 86 12.76 -7.28 0.72
C ILE A 86 13.24 -5.85 0.44
N ILE A 87 14.48 -5.67 -0.03
CA ILE A 87 15.10 -4.34 -0.14
C ILE A 87 14.28 -3.36 -0.98
N GLN A 88 13.63 -3.82 -2.04
CA GLN A 88 12.77 -2.99 -2.87
C GLN A 88 11.62 -2.32 -2.09
N TYR A 89 11.18 -2.95 -1.00
CA TYR A 89 10.11 -2.43 -0.15
C TYR A 89 10.63 -1.45 0.91
N THR A 90 11.91 -1.44 1.20
CA THR A 90 12.55 -0.53 2.18
C THR A 90 13.14 0.73 1.56
N LEU A 91 13.29 0.75 0.24
CA LEU A 91 13.87 1.89 -0.49
C LEU A 91 12.84 3.03 -0.68
N PRO A 92 13.31 4.28 -0.76
CA PRO A 92 12.43 5.41 -1.07
C PRO A 92 11.91 5.32 -2.51
N SER A 93 10.77 5.96 -2.74
CA SER A 93 10.21 6.15 -4.08
C SER A 93 9.66 7.57 -4.22
N SER A 94 9.25 7.96 -5.43
CA SER A 94 8.74 9.31 -5.71
C SER A 94 7.59 9.74 -4.78
N TYR A 95 6.74 8.80 -4.37
CA TYR A 95 5.61 9.06 -3.48
C TYR A 95 5.88 8.72 -2.02
N VAL A 96 7.01 8.08 -1.72
CA VAL A 96 7.36 7.58 -0.38
C VAL A 96 8.82 7.93 -0.10
N PRO A 97 9.13 9.21 0.16
CA PRO A 97 10.50 9.68 0.39
C PRO A 97 11.01 9.33 1.78
N PHE A 98 12.33 9.41 1.96
CA PHE A 98 12.91 9.55 3.29
C PHE A 98 12.79 11.00 3.76
N SER A 99 12.34 11.19 5.01
CA SER A 99 12.10 12.51 5.59
C SER A 99 12.22 12.45 7.12
N GLU A 100 13.04 13.32 7.70
CA GLU A 100 13.17 13.42 9.15
C GLU A 100 11.87 13.83 9.86
N GLU A 101 11.01 14.58 9.17
CA GLU A 101 9.70 14.97 9.69
C GLU A 101 8.75 13.76 9.81
N ILE A 102 8.74 12.89 8.78
CA ILE A 102 7.96 11.65 8.78
C ILE A 102 8.53 10.66 9.81
N LYS A 103 9.86 10.56 9.91
CA LYS A 103 10.51 9.72 10.92
C LYS A 103 10.13 10.13 12.33
N LYS A 104 10.18 11.42 12.64
CA LYS A 104 9.75 11.96 13.94
C LYS A 104 8.28 11.66 14.21
N PHE A 105 7.44 11.75 13.20
CA PHE A 105 6.02 11.42 13.32
C PHE A 105 5.81 9.95 13.71
N ALA A 106 6.61 9.03 13.17
CA ALA A 106 6.51 7.60 13.46
C ALA A 106 7.16 7.17 14.79
N LEU A 107 8.22 7.85 15.21
CA LEU A 107 9.12 7.40 16.28
C LEU A 107 8.41 7.06 17.60
N ASP A 108 7.42 7.86 18.00
CA ASP A 108 6.68 7.64 19.25
C ASP A 108 5.84 6.35 19.21
N CYS A 109 5.57 5.81 18.02
CA CYS A 109 4.81 4.58 17.85
C CYS A 109 5.67 3.32 18.03
N PHE A 110 7.00 3.48 18.05
CA PHE A 110 7.98 2.39 18.09
C PHE A 110 8.96 2.56 19.27
N PRO A 111 8.48 2.53 20.54
CA PRO A 111 9.37 2.47 21.69
C PRO A 111 10.26 1.22 21.63
N GLU A 112 11.32 1.18 22.44
CA GLU A 112 12.35 0.15 22.35
C GLU A 112 11.85 -1.29 22.54
N ASP A 113 10.87 -1.45 23.38
CA ASP A 113 10.23 -2.72 23.74
C ASP A 113 8.98 -3.05 22.92
N ALA A 114 8.65 -2.21 21.92
CA ALA A 114 7.49 -2.46 21.07
C ALA A 114 7.69 -3.67 20.17
N THR A 115 6.65 -4.48 20.05
CA THR A 115 6.60 -5.47 18.97
C THR A 115 6.34 -4.77 17.64
N LEU A 116 6.76 -5.36 16.53
CA LEU A 116 6.45 -4.81 15.20
C LEU A 116 4.95 -4.58 15.03
N TRP A 117 4.14 -5.53 15.47
CA TRP A 117 2.68 -5.44 15.38
C TRP A 117 2.11 -4.27 16.20
N SER A 118 2.52 -4.14 17.46
CA SER A 118 2.04 -3.05 18.31
C SER A 118 2.43 -1.68 17.76
N GLY A 119 3.65 -1.54 17.25
CA GLY A 119 4.12 -0.31 16.60
C GLY A 119 3.30 0.04 15.35
N CYS A 120 3.05 -0.94 14.48
CA CYS A 120 2.21 -0.75 13.29
C CYS A 120 0.77 -0.34 13.64
N VAL A 121 0.16 -0.97 14.66
CA VAL A 121 -1.18 -0.60 15.13
C VAL A 121 -1.20 0.81 15.71
N ALA A 122 -0.22 1.16 16.54
CA ALA A 122 -0.09 2.51 17.09
C ALA A 122 0.07 3.57 15.99
N LEU A 123 0.89 3.29 14.97
CA LEU A 123 1.08 4.17 13.82
C LEU A 123 -0.22 4.34 13.01
N MET A 124 -0.93 3.25 12.75
CA MET A 124 -2.22 3.29 12.07
C MET A 124 -3.23 4.17 12.84
N GLN A 125 -3.32 3.99 14.16
CA GLN A 125 -4.20 4.80 15.03
C GLN A 125 -3.77 6.28 15.04
N LYS A 126 -2.45 6.55 15.07
CA LYS A 126 -1.91 7.90 15.02
C LYS A 126 -2.26 8.61 13.70
N ILE A 127 -2.12 7.92 12.57
CA ILE A 127 -2.52 8.44 11.26
C ILE A 127 -4.02 8.73 11.26
N PHE A 128 -4.84 7.76 11.66
CA PHE A 128 -6.30 7.90 11.69
C PHE A 128 -6.76 9.07 12.55
N SER A 129 -6.15 9.29 13.71
CA SER A 129 -6.53 10.37 14.64
C SER A 129 -5.95 11.74 14.28
N SER A 130 -4.82 11.76 13.50
CA SER A 130 -4.09 13.00 13.20
C SER A 130 -4.42 13.59 11.85
N ILE A 131 -4.94 12.79 10.90
CA ILE A 131 -5.20 13.20 9.52
C ILE A 131 -6.70 13.11 9.24
N GLU A 132 -7.31 14.23 8.86
CA GLU A 132 -8.71 14.30 8.44
C GLU A 132 -8.86 13.73 7.02
N PHE A 133 -9.79 12.79 6.82
CA PHE A 133 -10.15 12.37 5.48
C PHE A 133 -10.94 13.48 4.77
N LYS A 134 -10.43 13.96 3.64
CA LYS A 134 -11.09 15.01 2.86
C LYS A 134 -11.00 14.71 1.37
N SER A 135 -12.11 14.24 0.80
CA SER A 135 -12.21 13.95 -0.63
C SER A 135 -11.88 15.19 -1.48
N GLY A 136 -11.09 14.98 -2.54
CA GLY A 136 -10.71 16.05 -3.48
C GLY A 136 -9.71 17.08 -2.94
N PHE A 137 -9.18 16.90 -1.72
CA PHE A 137 -8.20 17.82 -1.14
C PHE A 137 -6.79 17.65 -1.72
N THR A 138 -6.42 16.42 -2.03
CA THR A 138 -5.13 16.04 -2.60
C THR A 138 -5.29 15.47 -4.01
N THR A 139 -4.19 15.45 -4.75
CA THR A 139 -4.07 14.79 -6.05
C THR A 139 -3.04 13.65 -5.94
N VAL A 140 -2.96 12.80 -6.95
CA VAL A 140 -1.97 11.70 -7.01
C VAL A 140 -0.52 12.16 -6.87
N ASN A 141 -0.25 13.44 -7.18
CA ASN A 141 1.09 14.04 -7.11
C ASN A 141 1.35 14.83 -5.82
N THR A 142 0.41 14.83 -4.88
CA THR A 142 0.60 15.57 -3.62
C THR A 142 1.70 14.92 -2.78
N PRO A 143 2.77 15.63 -2.40
CA PRO A 143 3.83 15.08 -1.55
C PRO A 143 3.30 14.69 -0.17
N VAL A 144 3.79 13.57 0.36
CA VAL A 144 3.33 13.05 1.67
C VAL A 144 3.65 14.01 2.83
N GLU A 145 4.72 14.79 2.74
CA GLU A 145 5.03 15.84 3.73
C GLU A 145 3.97 16.95 3.76
N SER A 146 3.37 17.26 2.61
CA SER A 146 2.27 18.23 2.53
C SER A 146 1.02 17.71 3.24
N VAL A 147 0.75 16.40 3.14
CA VAL A 147 -0.32 15.73 3.87
C VAL A 147 -0.07 15.81 5.37
N LEU A 148 1.15 15.51 5.81
CA LEU A 148 1.53 15.59 7.21
C LEU A 148 1.38 17.01 7.78
N LYS A 149 1.72 18.03 7.01
CA LYS A 149 1.58 19.46 7.40
C LYS A 149 0.13 19.93 7.43
N SER A 150 -0.63 19.63 6.37
CA SER A 150 -2.03 20.04 6.24
C SER A 150 -2.99 19.29 7.15
N ARG A 151 -2.59 18.11 7.62
CA ARG A 151 -3.41 17.16 8.38
C ARG A 151 -4.69 16.74 7.64
N LYS A 152 -4.65 16.73 6.31
CA LYS A 152 -5.76 16.35 5.42
C LYS A 152 -5.26 15.52 4.27
N GLY A 153 -6.04 14.50 3.87
CA GLY A 153 -5.71 13.65 2.75
C GLY A 153 -6.82 12.67 2.41
N VAL A 154 -6.53 11.80 1.45
CA VAL A 154 -7.39 10.70 1.02
C VAL A 154 -6.73 9.35 1.31
N CYS A 155 -7.40 8.24 1.00
CA CYS A 155 -6.90 6.88 1.31
C CYS A 155 -5.48 6.61 0.77
N GLN A 156 -5.15 7.11 -0.42
CA GLN A 156 -3.80 7.02 -1.00
C GLN A 156 -2.76 7.70 -0.12
N ASP A 157 -3.05 8.90 0.38
CA ASP A 157 -2.14 9.67 1.23
C ASP A 157 -1.89 8.96 2.55
N PHE A 158 -2.93 8.35 3.14
CA PHE A 158 -2.80 7.58 4.38
C PHE A 158 -1.91 6.35 4.18
N ALA A 159 -2.06 5.65 3.04
CA ALA A 159 -1.20 4.53 2.68
C ALA A 159 0.26 4.99 2.47
N HIS A 160 0.47 6.06 1.73
CA HIS A 160 1.81 6.61 1.49
C HIS A 160 2.48 7.08 2.80
N LEU A 161 1.73 7.74 3.70
CA LEU A 161 2.26 8.17 4.99
C LEU A 161 2.63 6.96 5.88
N MET A 162 1.81 5.91 5.90
CA MET A 162 2.09 4.67 6.63
C MET A 162 3.36 4.01 6.11
N ILE A 163 3.47 3.79 4.79
CA ILE A 163 4.65 3.17 4.15
C ILE A 163 5.89 4.04 4.36
N ALA A 164 5.79 5.37 4.17
CA ALA A 164 6.90 6.29 4.40
C ALA A 164 7.40 6.23 5.84
N SER A 165 6.47 6.19 6.80
CA SER A 165 6.79 6.07 8.22
C SER A 165 7.58 4.79 8.52
N LEU A 166 7.11 3.65 8.05
CA LEU A 166 7.79 2.35 8.24
C LEU A 166 9.18 2.36 7.58
N ARG A 167 9.29 2.79 6.32
CA ARG A 167 10.58 2.89 5.61
C ARG A 167 11.57 3.81 6.32
N ASN A 168 11.12 4.92 6.88
CA ASN A 168 11.99 5.84 7.66
C ASN A 168 12.44 5.23 9.01
N MET A 169 11.74 4.22 9.51
CA MET A 169 12.15 3.42 10.67
C MET A 169 13.09 2.26 10.29
N GLY A 170 13.24 1.96 8.99
CA GLY A 170 14.02 0.85 8.46
C GLY A 170 13.27 -0.48 8.44
N LEU A 171 11.94 -0.41 8.28
CA LEU A 171 10.99 -1.52 8.23
C LEU A 171 10.36 -1.64 6.85
#